data_1c1557533abf38c58ad25b2861096a67
#
_entry.id   1c1557533abf38c58ad25b2861096a67
#
_cell.length_a   1.000
_cell.length_b   1.000
_cell.length_c   1.000
_cell.angle_alpha   90.00
_cell.angle_beta   90.00
_cell.angle_gamma   90.00
#
_symmetry.space_group_name_H-M   'P 1'
#
loop_
_entity.id
_entity.type
_entity.pdbx_description
1 polymer ?
#
loop_
_entity_poly.entity_id
_entity_poly.type
_entity_poly.pdbx_seq_one_letter_code
_entity_poly.pdbx_strand_id
1 'polypeptide(L)'
;MRMRSTHRGFTLLELIIALVLLGLLSGVLFGSVKLAGRSTDSGEAKAEAAASMRLAQEFLRTNLEAQHPLRMRKIVDWPLLFVGASDELRYASELPPRVAGGGIWFYRLAVRADDARSPLVLERMIPDLAADAPPEFVNADRSVLANGIATLKLGYFGRDPDAAPSVAPSWRDQWTDTQRLPLLIRVDVSPKQGAPWPTLYVAPREAPEAGCRAWDPVRQRCAAV
;
A
#
# COMPACT_ATOMS: atom_id res chain seq x y z
N MET A 1 15.55 64.58 59.82
CA MET A 1 14.25 63.89 59.74
C MET A 1 14.52 62.44 59.36
N ARG A 2 14.48 61.49 60.34
CA ARG A 2 14.75 60.06 60.09
C ARG A 2 13.43 59.40 59.84
N MET A 3 13.20 58.97 58.60
CA MET A 3 12.06 58.11 58.26
C MET A 3 12.27 56.71 58.87
N ARG A 4 11.42 56.34 59.80
CA ARG A 4 11.33 55.01 60.37
C ARG A 4 10.63 54.14 59.32
N SER A 5 11.38 53.24 58.66
CA SER A 5 10.80 52.19 57.83
C SER A 5 10.13 51.14 58.74
N THR A 6 8.82 51.05 58.68
CA THR A 6 8.06 49.99 59.35
C THR A 6 8.21 48.73 58.59
N HIS A 7 9.04 47.81 59.05
CA HIS A 7 9.07 46.42 58.47
C HIS A 7 7.79 45.69 58.90
N ARG A 8 6.88 45.54 58.01
CA ARG A 8 5.73 44.64 58.18
C ARG A 8 6.22 43.20 58.02
N GLY A 9 6.14 42.39 59.05
CA GLY A 9 6.42 40.95 58.98
C GLY A 9 5.32 40.22 58.22
N PHE A 10 5.72 39.19 57.50
CA PHE A 10 4.79 38.29 56.80
C PHE A 10 3.93 37.52 57.81
N THR A 11 2.63 37.44 57.58
CA THR A 11 1.74 36.66 58.44
C THR A 11 1.78 35.16 58.02
N LEU A 12 1.61 34.29 59.03
CA LEU A 12 1.58 32.82 58.74
C LEU A 12 0.44 32.45 57.78
N LEU A 13 -0.68 33.19 57.85
CA LEU A 13 -1.81 33.04 56.96
C LEU A 13 -1.45 33.35 55.49
N GLU A 14 -0.70 34.43 55.26
CA GLU A 14 -0.27 34.86 53.93
C GLU A 14 0.69 33.83 53.30
N LEU A 15 1.56 33.22 54.11
CA LEU A 15 2.44 32.14 53.67
C LEU A 15 1.65 30.89 53.22
N ILE A 16 0.63 30.51 54.02
CA ILE A 16 -0.20 29.33 53.69
C ILE A 16 -0.97 29.58 52.40
N ILE A 17 -1.58 30.77 52.24
CA ILE A 17 -2.32 31.12 51.03
C ILE A 17 -1.37 31.10 49.80
N ALA A 18 -0.18 31.67 49.93
CA ALA A 18 0.81 31.65 48.84
C ALA A 18 1.23 30.23 48.45
N LEU A 19 1.45 29.34 49.40
CA LEU A 19 1.78 27.93 49.12
C LEU A 19 0.63 27.17 48.46
N VAL A 20 -0.62 27.40 48.90
CA VAL A 20 -1.81 26.80 48.28
C VAL A 20 -1.97 27.28 46.84
N LEU A 21 -1.85 28.57 46.59
CA LEU A 21 -1.92 29.13 45.24
C LEU A 21 -0.80 28.63 44.35
N LEU A 22 0.43 28.53 44.87
CA LEU A 22 1.57 27.96 44.14
C LEU A 22 1.34 26.49 43.79
N GLY A 23 0.79 25.71 44.73
CA GLY A 23 0.42 24.32 44.51
C GLY A 23 -0.63 24.14 43.40
N LEU A 24 -1.68 24.99 43.43
CA LEU A 24 -2.73 24.98 42.38
C LEU A 24 -2.16 25.36 41.01
N LEU A 25 -1.38 26.44 40.94
CA LEU A 25 -0.73 26.86 39.70
C LEU A 25 0.20 25.77 39.14
N SER A 26 1.00 25.16 39.99
CA SER A 26 1.87 24.04 39.58
C SER A 26 1.07 22.86 39.05
N GLY A 27 -0.03 22.50 39.71
CA GLY A 27 -0.94 21.44 39.25
C GLY A 27 -1.52 21.67 37.85
N VAL A 28 -1.96 22.91 37.56
CA VAL A 28 -2.47 23.32 36.26
C VAL A 28 -1.36 23.25 35.18
N LEU A 29 -0.15 23.76 35.52
CA LEU A 29 0.98 23.73 34.61
C LEU A 29 1.39 22.30 34.25
N PHE A 30 1.54 21.41 35.22
CA PHE A 30 1.87 20.00 34.97
C PHE A 30 0.77 19.29 34.20
N GLY A 31 -0.49 19.57 34.47
CA GLY A 31 -1.63 19.06 33.71
C GLY A 31 -1.58 19.46 32.24
N SER A 32 -1.29 20.73 31.96
CA SER A 32 -1.20 21.29 30.61
C SER A 32 -0.05 20.67 29.80
N VAL A 33 1.13 20.53 30.41
CA VAL A 33 2.30 19.90 29.76
C VAL A 33 2.02 18.44 29.41
N LYS A 34 1.39 17.69 30.32
CA LYS A 34 1.04 16.28 30.07
C LYS A 34 0.00 16.13 28.97
N LEU A 35 -0.95 17.03 28.89
CA LEU A 35 -1.96 17.03 27.81
C LEU A 35 -1.33 17.39 26.46
N ALA A 36 -0.45 18.40 26.43
CA ALA A 36 0.28 18.79 25.23
C ALA A 36 1.14 17.63 24.71
N GLY A 37 1.89 16.93 25.57
CA GLY A 37 2.69 15.76 25.19
C GLY A 37 1.85 14.66 24.52
N ARG A 38 0.71 14.28 25.11
CA ARG A 38 -0.19 13.27 24.51
C ARG A 38 -0.76 13.68 23.16
N SER A 39 -1.03 14.97 22.98
CA SER A 39 -1.52 15.51 21.70
C SER A 39 -0.44 15.44 20.61
N THR A 40 0.81 15.72 20.96
CA THR A 40 1.95 15.66 20.07
C THR A 40 2.22 14.20 19.62
N ASP A 41 2.29 13.27 20.58
CA ASP A 41 2.53 11.84 20.29
C ASP A 41 1.45 11.26 19.36
N SER A 42 0.18 11.63 19.59
CA SER A 42 -0.93 11.20 18.71
C SER A 42 -0.87 11.85 17.34
N GLY A 43 -0.40 13.09 17.23
CA GLY A 43 -0.19 13.81 15.98
C GLY A 43 0.93 13.19 15.15
N GLU A 44 2.06 12.89 15.78
CA GLU A 44 3.22 12.25 15.14
C GLU A 44 2.88 10.86 14.61
N ALA A 45 2.22 10.02 15.42
CA ALA A 45 1.79 8.69 14.98
C ALA A 45 0.85 8.73 13.76
N LYS A 46 -0.08 9.69 13.72
CA LYS A 46 -0.96 9.88 12.55
C LYS A 46 -0.21 10.38 11.33
N ALA A 47 0.74 11.29 11.51
CA ALA A 47 1.58 11.81 10.43
C ALA A 47 2.47 10.71 9.84
N GLU A 48 3.08 9.87 10.68
CA GLU A 48 3.89 8.73 10.27
C GLU A 48 3.05 7.70 9.50
N ALA A 49 1.88 7.35 9.99
CA ALA A 49 0.96 6.45 9.31
C ALA A 49 0.53 7.00 7.93
N ALA A 50 0.25 8.30 7.84
CA ALA A 50 -0.10 8.96 6.57
C ALA A 50 1.09 9.00 5.61
N ALA A 51 2.30 9.23 6.09
CA ALA A 51 3.51 9.21 5.27
C ALA A 51 3.79 7.80 4.73
N SER A 52 3.72 6.78 5.58
CA SER A 52 3.87 5.37 5.20
C SER A 52 2.83 4.95 4.15
N MET A 53 1.56 5.34 4.33
CA MET A 53 0.49 5.09 3.36
C MET A 53 0.82 5.71 2.00
N ARG A 54 1.25 6.98 1.96
CA ARG A 54 1.58 7.68 0.70
C ARG A 54 2.73 7.01 -0.02
N LEU A 55 3.79 6.62 0.71
CA LEU A 55 4.94 5.91 0.14
C LEU A 55 4.52 4.56 -0.44
N ALA A 56 3.68 3.79 0.27
CA ALA A 56 3.18 2.52 -0.21
C ALA A 56 2.31 2.69 -1.47
N GLN A 57 1.42 3.67 -1.50
CA GLN A 57 0.57 3.95 -2.66
C GLN A 57 1.37 4.42 -3.87
N GLU A 58 2.34 5.31 -3.69
CA GLU A 58 3.21 5.79 -4.77
C GLU A 58 4.07 4.67 -5.35
N PHE A 59 4.62 3.83 -4.47
CA PHE A 59 5.36 2.65 -4.88
C PHE A 59 4.46 1.69 -5.69
N LEU A 60 3.26 1.36 -5.17
CA LEU A 60 2.32 0.48 -5.86
C LEU A 60 1.89 1.07 -7.20
N ARG A 61 1.61 2.37 -7.26
CA ARG A 61 1.28 3.06 -8.52
C ARG A 61 2.39 2.86 -9.54
N THR A 62 3.60 3.26 -9.20
CA THR A 62 4.76 3.20 -10.11
C THR A 62 5.03 1.78 -10.58
N ASN A 63 4.97 0.82 -9.66
CA ASN A 63 5.26 -0.57 -9.95
C ASN A 63 4.15 -1.23 -10.79
N LEU A 64 2.88 -0.94 -10.52
CA LEU A 64 1.75 -1.45 -11.30
C LEU A 64 1.64 -0.78 -12.68
N GLU A 65 1.98 0.51 -12.81
CA GLU A 65 2.06 1.18 -14.11
C GLU A 65 3.16 0.56 -15.00
N ALA A 66 4.28 0.15 -14.40
CA ALA A 66 5.40 -0.46 -15.08
C ALA A 66 5.23 -1.97 -15.32
N GLN A 67 3.99 -2.47 -15.30
CA GLN A 67 3.74 -3.88 -15.62
C GLN A 67 4.31 -4.24 -16.99
N HIS A 68 4.87 -5.45 -17.04
CA HIS A 68 5.45 -6.01 -18.27
C HIS A 68 4.70 -7.27 -18.67
N PRO A 69 4.27 -7.41 -19.93
CA PRO A 69 3.48 -8.55 -20.41
C PRO A 69 4.38 -9.79 -20.61
N LEU A 70 4.86 -10.34 -19.50
CA LEU A 70 5.74 -11.49 -19.49
C LEU A 70 4.94 -12.78 -19.70
N ARG A 71 5.41 -13.67 -20.57
CA ARG A 71 4.71 -14.90 -20.93
C ARG A 71 5.50 -16.15 -20.64
N MET A 72 4.81 -17.20 -20.20
CA MET A 72 5.39 -18.55 -20.03
C MET A 72 5.57 -19.19 -21.38
N ARG A 73 6.80 -19.68 -21.69
CA ARG A 73 7.16 -20.13 -23.04
C ARG A 73 6.81 -21.60 -23.32
N LYS A 74 6.74 -22.41 -22.25
CA LYS A 74 6.47 -23.85 -22.38
C LYS A 74 5.03 -24.27 -22.08
N ILE A 75 4.25 -23.36 -21.51
CA ILE A 75 2.84 -23.62 -21.23
C ILE A 75 2.03 -23.38 -22.51
N VAL A 76 1.08 -24.26 -22.77
CA VAL A 76 0.14 -24.15 -23.90
C VAL A 76 -0.55 -22.79 -23.85
N ASP A 77 -0.76 -22.15 -25.01
CA ASP A 77 -1.34 -20.81 -25.17
C ASP A 77 -0.51 -19.65 -24.63
N TRP A 78 0.72 -19.91 -24.14
CA TRP A 78 1.65 -18.86 -23.67
C TRP A 78 1.01 -17.83 -22.74
N PRO A 79 0.51 -18.26 -21.59
CA PRO A 79 -0.22 -17.38 -20.70
C PRO A 79 0.67 -16.27 -20.15
N LEU A 80 0.06 -15.11 -19.94
CA LEU A 80 0.69 -14.01 -19.22
C LEU A 80 0.96 -14.41 -17.76
N LEU A 81 2.08 -13.95 -17.22
CA LEU A 81 2.35 -13.98 -15.79
C LEU A 81 1.57 -12.83 -15.10
N PHE A 82 0.26 -12.93 -15.18
CA PHE A 82 -0.68 -12.05 -14.50
C PHE A 82 -1.83 -12.86 -13.95
N VAL A 83 -2.04 -12.80 -12.65
CA VAL A 83 -3.16 -13.45 -11.95
C VAL A 83 -3.77 -12.46 -10.99
N GLY A 84 -5.00 -12.06 -11.27
CA GLY A 84 -5.77 -11.14 -10.44
C GLY A 84 -6.85 -11.87 -9.65
N ALA A 85 -6.68 -12.00 -8.33
CA ALA A 85 -7.73 -12.40 -7.39
C ALA A 85 -8.28 -11.19 -6.65
N SER A 86 -9.33 -11.36 -5.86
CA SER A 86 -9.97 -10.28 -5.11
C SER A 86 -9.11 -9.71 -3.98
N ASP A 87 -8.12 -10.46 -3.50
CA ASP A 87 -7.27 -10.16 -2.33
C ASP A 87 -5.78 -10.46 -2.56
N GLU A 88 -5.44 -10.97 -3.73
CA GLU A 88 -4.06 -11.25 -4.15
C GLU A 88 -3.87 -10.85 -5.61
N LEU A 89 -2.73 -10.20 -5.91
CA LEU A 89 -2.33 -9.87 -7.27
C LEU A 89 -0.94 -10.38 -7.54
N ARG A 90 -0.78 -11.16 -8.62
CA ARG A 90 0.51 -11.58 -9.15
C ARG A 90 0.72 -10.98 -10.53
N TYR A 91 1.86 -10.35 -10.74
CA TYR A 91 2.17 -9.66 -11.98
C TYR A 91 3.67 -9.53 -12.21
N ALA A 92 4.07 -9.38 -13.44
CA ALA A 92 5.45 -9.02 -13.77
C ALA A 92 5.58 -7.52 -13.95
N SER A 93 6.69 -6.96 -13.47
CA SER A 93 6.99 -5.53 -13.60
C SER A 93 8.48 -5.28 -13.67
N GLU A 94 8.86 -4.17 -14.31
CA GLU A 94 10.24 -3.74 -14.39
C GLU A 94 10.71 -3.10 -13.08
N LEU A 95 11.92 -3.45 -12.69
CA LEU A 95 12.63 -2.80 -11.60
C LEU A 95 13.70 -1.86 -12.18
N PRO A 96 13.76 -0.58 -11.73
CA PRO A 96 14.78 0.33 -12.21
C PRO A 96 16.19 -0.22 -12.02
N PRO A 97 17.13 0.01 -12.96
CA PRO A 97 18.50 -0.53 -12.91
C PRO A 97 19.28 -0.20 -11.63
N ARG A 98 18.92 0.89 -10.97
CA ARG A 98 19.53 1.33 -9.70
C ARG A 98 19.10 0.51 -8.48
N VAL A 99 18.08 -0.30 -8.64
CA VAL A 99 17.51 -1.14 -7.57
C VAL A 99 17.80 -2.60 -7.89
N ALA A 100 18.56 -3.29 -7.06
CA ALA A 100 18.88 -4.72 -7.19
C ALA A 100 19.31 -5.17 -8.62
N GLY A 101 19.99 -4.30 -9.37
CA GLY A 101 20.46 -4.61 -10.72
C GLY A 101 19.41 -4.48 -11.83
N GLY A 102 18.20 -4.07 -11.53
CA GLY A 102 17.12 -3.89 -12.51
C GLY A 102 16.51 -5.21 -13.00
N GLY A 103 15.86 -5.14 -14.17
CA GLY A 103 15.27 -6.30 -14.83
C GLY A 103 13.79 -6.51 -14.54
N ILE A 104 13.23 -7.57 -15.11
CA ILE A 104 11.82 -7.92 -14.95
C ILE A 104 11.69 -8.92 -13.81
N TRP A 105 10.86 -8.58 -12.84
CA TRP A 105 10.59 -9.39 -11.67
C TRP A 105 9.12 -9.79 -11.63
N PHE A 106 8.84 -10.95 -11.05
CA PHE A 106 7.49 -11.42 -10.78
C PHE A 106 7.13 -11.08 -9.32
N TYR A 107 6.02 -10.41 -9.14
CA TYR A 107 5.57 -9.86 -7.87
C TYR A 107 4.30 -10.55 -7.39
N ARG A 108 4.15 -10.64 -6.06
CA ARG A 108 2.90 -11.00 -5.39
C ARG A 108 2.57 -9.95 -4.34
N LEU A 109 1.43 -9.29 -4.48
CA LEU A 109 0.86 -8.36 -3.51
C LEU A 109 -0.26 -9.07 -2.74
N ALA A 110 -0.16 -9.15 -1.41
CA ALA A 110 -1.17 -9.77 -0.55
C ALA A 110 -1.07 -9.25 0.89
N VAL A 111 -2.13 -9.45 1.68
CA VAL A 111 -2.09 -9.28 3.13
C VAL A 111 -1.78 -10.62 3.79
N ARG A 112 -0.79 -10.63 4.70
CA ARG A 112 -0.45 -11.81 5.50
C ARG A 112 -1.25 -11.82 6.80
N ALA A 113 -2.43 -12.43 6.75
CA ALA A 113 -3.32 -12.53 7.91
C ALA A 113 -2.79 -13.49 9.00
N ASP A 114 -1.87 -14.40 8.65
CA ASP A 114 -1.17 -15.31 9.54
C ASP A 114 -0.11 -14.63 10.42
N ASP A 115 0.37 -13.44 10.03
CA ASP A 115 1.25 -12.59 10.87
C ASP A 115 0.39 -11.72 11.80
N ALA A 116 0.71 -11.69 13.11
CA ALA A 116 0.01 -10.88 14.11
C ALA A 116 -0.05 -9.40 13.74
N ARG A 117 0.93 -8.90 13.01
CA ARG A 117 0.98 -7.52 12.51
C ARG A 117 0.12 -7.29 11.27
N SER A 118 -0.39 -8.36 10.66
CA SER A 118 -1.17 -8.33 9.40
C SER A 118 -0.57 -7.38 8.37
N PRO A 119 0.66 -7.61 7.91
CA PRO A 119 1.32 -6.71 6.97
C PRO A 119 0.74 -6.85 5.56
N LEU A 120 0.66 -5.72 4.85
CA LEU A 120 0.60 -5.69 3.40
C LEU A 120 2.00 -5.95 2.88
N VAL A 121 2.18 -7.06 2.18
CA VAL A 121 3.49 -7.49 1.68
C VAL A 121 3.54 -7.49 0.16
N LEU A 122 4.71 -7.15 -0.35
CA LEU A 122 5.09 -7.38 -1.72
C LEU A 122 6.24 -8.40 -1.72
N GLU A 123 5.99 -9.55 -2.29
CA GLU A 123 7.00 -10.57 -2.54
C GLU A 123 7.45 -10.49 -3.98
N ARG A 124 8.74 -10.74 -4.25
CA ARG A 124 9.29 -10.71 -5.60
C ARG A 124 10.29 -11.83 -5.83
N MET A 125 10.33 -12.29 -7.07
CA MET A 125 11.31 -13.28 -7.53
C MET A 125 11.61 -13.09 -9.01
N ILE A 126 12.71 -13.66 -9.48
CA ILE A 126 12.98 -13.76 -10.91
C ILE A 126 12.25 -15.01 -11.44
N PRO A 127 11.32 -14.86 -12.41
CA PRO A 127 10.57 -15.99 -12.90
C PRO A 127 11.38 -16.84 -13.87
N ASP A 128 11.27 -18.16 -13.76
CA ASP A 128 11.73 -19.08 -14.81
C ASP A 128 10.63 -19.23 -15.88
N LEU A 129 10.83 -18.56 -17.00
CA LEU A 129 9.88 -18.60 -18.12
C LEU A 129 9.92 -19.91 -18.92
N ALA A 130 10.93 -20.75 -18.67
CA ALA A 130 11.06 -22.06 -19.27
C ALA A 130 10.52 -23.20 -18.40
N ALA A 131 9.93 -22.88 -17.24
CA ALA A 131 9.24 -23.86 -16.42
C ALA A 131 7.93 -24.34 -17.08
N ASP A 132 7.51 -25.56 -16.72
CA ASP A 132 6.29 -26.18 -17.22
C ASP A 132 5.03 -25.78 -16.41
N ALA A 133 5.21 -24.97 -15.34
CA ALA A 133 4.15 -24.45 -14.50
C ALA A 133 4.44 -22.99 -14.09
N PRO A 134 3.41 -22.20 -13.74
CA PRO A 134 3.60 -20.85 -13.21
C PRO A 134 4.50 -20.86 -11.96
N PRO A 135 5.40 -19.87 -11.80
CA PRO A 135 6.34 -19.84 -10.70
C PRO A 135 5.62 -19.64 -9.36
N GLU A 136 6.07 -20.39 -8.34
CA GLU A 136 5.61 -20.24 -6.96
C GLU A 136 6.58 -19.34 -6.17
N PHE A 137 6.05 -18.55 -5.23
CA PHE A 137 6.85 -17.63 -4.41
C PHE A 137 7.56 -18.34 -3.24
N VAL A 138 8.33 -19.38 -3.57
CA VAL A 138 9.19 -20.08 -2.60
C VAL A 138 10.51 -19.32 -2.49
N ASN A 139 10.92 -18.95 -1.26
CA ASN A 139 12.12 -18.16 -0.99
C ASN A 139 12.17 -16.79 -1.73
N ALA A 140 11.01 -16.20 -2.01
CA ALA A 140 10.94 -14.88 -2.61
C ALA A 140 11.40 -13.78 -1.65
N ASP A 141 12.03 -12.75 -2.18
CA ASP A 141 12.33 -11.52 -1.42
C ASP A 141 11.02 -10.88 -0.98
N ARG A 142 10.94 -10.52 0.32
CA ARG A 142 9.74 -9.93 0.89
C ARG A 142 10.00 -8.50 1.36
N SER A 143 9.10 -7.60 0.98
CA SER A 143 9.05 -6.22 1.45
C SER A 143 7.72 -5.95 2.14
N VAL A 144 7.75 -5.36 3.33
CA VAL A 144 6.54 -4.92 4.05
C VAL A 144 6.24 -3.49 3.61
N LEU A 145 5.07 -3.28 3.00
CA LEU A 145 4.61 -1.96 2.56
C LEU A 145 3.88 -1.21 3.69
N ALA A 146 3.13 -1.92 4.51
CA ALA A 146 2.44 -1.37 5.68
C ALA A 146 2.08 -2.49 6.65
N ASN A 147 1.92 -2.16 7.92
CA ASN A 147 1.44 -3.06 8.96
C ASN A 147 -0.01 -2.72 9.37
N GLY A 148 -0.67 -3.65 10.05
CA GLY A 148 -2.00 -3.41 10.61
C GLY A 148 -3.09 -3.30 9.55
N ILE A 149 -2.99 -4.04 8.45
CA ILE A 149 -3.99 -4.04 7.38
C ILE A 149 -5.07 -5.09 7.69
N ALA A 150 -6.33 -4.66 7.66
CA ALA A 150 -7.47 -5.54 7.84
C ALA A 150 -7.84 -6.23 6.53
N THR A 151 -7.93 -5.46 5.43
CA THR A 151 -8.33 -6.00 4.13
C THR A 151 -7.59 -5.33 2.99
N LEU A 152 -7.29 -6.14 1.97
CA LEU A 152 -6.93 -5.73 0.62
C LEU A 152 -8.07 -6.18 -0.29
N LYS A 153 -8.62 -5.27 -1.09
CA LYS A 153 -9.59 -5.60 -2.13
C LYS A 153 -9.09 -5.10 -3.46
N LEU A 154 -9.11 -5.98 -4.44
CA LEU A 154 -8.65 -5.71 -5.78
C LEU A 154 -9.83 -5.76 -6.76
N GLY A 155 -9.76 -4.96 -7.79
CA GLY A 155 -10.72 -4.98 -8.88
C GLY A 155 -10.02 -4.69 -10.20
N TYR A 156 -10.57 -5.25 -11.25
CA TYR A 156 -9.97 -5.22 -12.59
C TYR A 156 -11.01 -4.72 -13.60
N PHE A 157 -10.66 -3.71 -14.34
CA PHE A 157 -11.51 -3.19 -15.40
C PHE A 157 -10.98 -3.68 -16.75
N GLY A 158 -11.84 -4.29 -17.52
CA GLY A 158 -11.47 -4.77 -18.82
C GLY A 158 -12.58 -5.57 -19.47
N ARG A 159 -12.27 -6.13 -20.64
CA ARG A 159 -13.21 -6.94 -21.40
C ARG A 159 -13.18 -8.39 -20.93
N ASP A 160 -14.34 -9.04 -20.93
CA ASP A 160 -14.45 -10.48 -20.66
C ASP A 160 -13.75 -11.28 -21.77
N PRO A 161 -12.87 -12.24 -21.46
CA PRO A 161 -12.27 -13.08 -22.48
C PRO A 161 -13.32 -13.88 -23.28
N ASP A 162 -14.41 -14.28 -22.62
CA ASP A 162 -15.48 -15.09 -23.21
C ASP A 162 -16.62 -14.27 -23.82
N ALA A 163 -16.62 -12.93 -23.63
CA ALA A 163 -17.64 -12.06 -24.16
C ALA A 163 -17.41 -11.73 -25.65
N ALA A 164 -18.50 -11.49 -26.37
CA ALA A 164 -18.43 -10.99 -27.73
C ALA A 164 -17.67 -9.66 -27.79
N PRO A 165 -16.95 -9.35 -28.89
CA PRO A 165 -16.19 -8.11 -29.04
C PRO A 165 -17.01 -6.82 -28.88
N SER A 166 -18.34 -6.90 -29.09
CA SER A 166 -19.27 -5.78 -28.91
C SER A 166 -19.61 -5.45 -27.47
N VAL A 167 -19.28 -6.33 -26.51
CA VAL A 167 -19.56 -6.13 -25.08
C VAL A 167 -18.55 -5.11 -24.51
N ALA A 168 -19.06 -4.07 -23.85
CA ALA A 168 -18.24 -3.05 -23.24
C ALA A 168 -17.42 -3.61 -22.07
N PRO A 169 -16.21 -3.06 -21.80
CA PRO A 169 -15.44 -3.39 -20.63
C PRO A 169 -16.22 -3.12 -19.34
N SER A 170 -15.99 -3.94 -18.30
CA SER A 170 -16.64 -3.82 -17.00
C SER A 170 -15.67 -4.14 -15.85
N TRP A 171 -16.06 -3.77 -14.62
CA TRP A 171 -15.32 -4.11 -13.41
C TRP A 171 -15.59 -5.55 -12.98
N ARG A 172 -14.53 -6.22 -12.48
CA ARG A 172 -14.55 -7.59 -11.96
C ARG A 172 -13.67 -7.70 -10.75
N ASP A 173 -13.97 -8.64 -9.88
CA ASP A 173 -13.19 -8.94 -8.67
C ASP A 173 -12.06 -9.96 -8.95
N GLN A 174 -12.06 -10.56 -10.14
CA GLN A 174 -11.03 -11.48 -10.60
C GLN A 174 -10.67 -11.22 -12.05
N TRP A 175 -9.40 -11.43 -12.39
CA TRP A 175 -8.92 -11.35 -13.77
C TRP A 175 -8.46 -12.71 -14.24
N THR A 176 -9.26 -13.32 -15.10
CA THR A 176 -9.05 -14.68 -15.63
C THR A 176 -8.48 -14.70 -17.05
N ASP A 177 -8.38 -13.54 -17.70
CA ASP A 177 -7.82 -13.46 -19.04
C ASP A 177 -6.31 -13.68 -19.00
N THR A 178 -5.87 -14.81 -19.54
CA THR A 178 -4.45 -15.19 -19.62
C THR A 178 -3.73 -14.57 -20.82
N GLN A 179 -4.47 -13.87 -21.69
CA GLN A 179 -3.93 -13.32 -22.92
C GLN A 179 -3.77 -11.80 -22.90
N ARG A 180 -4.52 -11.09 -22.07
CA ARG A 180 -4.54 -9.63 -22.00
C ARG A 180 -4.40 -9.14 -20.57
N LEU A 181 -3.75 -7.99 -20.42
CA LEU A 181 -3.75 -7.25 -19.16
C LEU A 181 -5.08 -6.51 -18.98
N PRO A 182 -5.50 -6.20 -17.75
CA PRO A 182 -6.62 -5.31 -17.49
C PRO A 182 -6.29 -3.88 -17.95
N LEU A 183 -7.32 -3.12 -18.33
CA LEU A 183 -7.21 -1.70 -18.65
C LEU A 183 -6.94 -0.84 -17.39
N LEU A 184 -7.57 -1.20 -16.27
CA LEU A 184 -7.37 -0.55 -14.98
C LEU A 184 -7.35 -1.60 -13.88
N ILE A 185 -6.56 -1.31 -12.86
CA ILE A 185 -6.51 -2.05 -11.60
C ILE A 185 -6.95 -1.11 -10.49
N ARG A 186 -7.90 -1.54 -9.67
CA ARG A 186 -8.33 -0.86 -8.45
C ARG A 186 -7.72 -1.55 -7.25
N VAL A 187 -7.13 -0.78 -6.34
CA VAL A 187 -6.56 -1.27 -5.09
C VAL A 187 -7.17 -0.51 -3.93
N ASP A 188 -7.95 -1.20 -3.12
CA ASP A 188 -8.57 -0.70 -1.90
C ASP A 188 -7.91 -1.36 -0.70
N VAL A 189 -7.32 -0.55 0.18
CA VAL A 189 -6.65 -1.02 1.39
C VAL A 189 -7.37 -0.43 2.61
N SER A 190 -7.78 -1.29 3.53
CA SER A 190 -8.38 -0.87 4.78
C SER A 190 -7.51 -1.30 5.95
N PRO A 191 -6.98 -0.36 6.76
CA PRO A 191 -6.24 -0.69 7.96
C PRO A 191 -7.18 -1.20 9.06
N LYS A 192 -6.64 -1.93 10.05
CA LYS A 192 -7.37 -2.36 11.26
C LYS A 192 -7.82 -1.17 12.11
N GLN A 193 -7.09 -0.08 12.06
CA GLN A 193 -7.39 1.16 12.78
C GLN A 193 -7.25 2.36 11.86
N GLY A 194 -8.15 3.32 11.99
CA GLY A 194 -8.18 4.52 11.15
C GLY A 194 -9.08 4.39 9.94
N ALA A 195 -9.03 5.38 9.06
CA ALA A 195 -9.82 5.43 7.84
C ALA A 195 -9.21 4.52 6.75
N PRO A 196 -10.04 3.97 5.84
CA PRO A 196 -9.55 3.33 4.63
C PRO A 196 -8.61 4.25 3.84
N TRP A 197 -7.64 3.67 3.16
CA TRP A 197 -6.79 4.45 2.26
C TRP A 197 -7.61 4.99 1.08
N PRO A 198 -7.22 6.10 0.48
CA PRO A 198 -7.78 6.52 -0.78
C PRO A 198 -7.67 5.39 -1.80
N THR A 199 -8.75 5.10 -2.53
CA THR A 199 -8.75 4.10 -3.58
C THR A 199 -7.70 4.44 -4.63
N LEU A 200 -6.83 3.50 -4.94
CA LEU A 200 -5.81 3.65 -5.96
C LEU A 200 -6.32 3.02 -7.27
N TYR A 201 -6.39 3.82 -8.33
CA TYR A 201 -6.63 3.35 -9.69
C TYR A 201 -5.34 3.46 -10.50
N VAL A 202 -4.97 2.37 -11.15
CA VAL A 202 -3.73 2.28 -11.95
C VAL A 202 -4.06 1.72 -13.33
N ALA A 203 -3.58 2.41 -14.37
CA ALA A 203 -3.56 1.90 -15.73
C ALA A 203 -2.16 1.37 -16.03
N PRO A 204 -1.99 0.10 -16.40
CA PRO A 204 -0.73 -0.37 -16.97
C PRO A 204 -0.32 0.51 -18.17
N ARG A 205 0.98 0.78 -18.32
CA ARG A 205 1.49 1.58 -19.46
C ARG A 205 1.47 0.79 -20.77
N GLU A 206 1.60 -0.51 -20.65
CA GLU A 206 1.54 -1.41 -21.81
C GLU A 206 0.10 -1.62 -22.26
N ALA A 207 -0.08 -1.74 -23.57
CA ALA A 207 -1.38 -2.07 -24.13
C ALA A 207 -1.85 -3.45 -23.61
N PRO A 208 -3.16 -3.68 -23.45
CA PRO A 208 -3.68 -4.98 -23.01
C PRO A 208 -3.18 -6.17 -23.83
N GLU A 209 -2.93 -5.96 -25.13
CA GLU A 209 -2.47 -6.96 -26.08
C GLU A 209 -0.94 -7.05 -26.18
N ALA A 210 -0.21 -6.27 -25.39
CA ALA A 210 1.25 -6.27 -25.42
C ALA A 210 1.81 -7.66 -25.10
N GLY A 211 2.96 -7.96 -25.65
CA GLY A 211 3.60 -9.28 -25.51
C GLY A 211 3.02 -10.39 -26.39
N CYS A 212 2.01 -10.13 -27.21
CA CYS A 212 1.60 -11.06 -28.27
C CYS A 212 2.68 -11.15 -29.35
N ARG A 213 2.98 -12.35 -29.86
CA ARG A 213 3.78 -12.53 -31.08
C ARG A 213 3.05 -12.04 -32.33
N ALA A 214 1.75 -12.37 -32.40
CA ALA A 214 0.85 -11.87 -33.41
C ALA A 214 -0.51 -11.63 -32.75
N TRP A 215 -1.13 -10.51 -33.05
CA TRP A 215 -2.47 -10.17 -32.58
C TRP A 215 -3.49 -10.45 -33.69
N ASP A 216 -4.52 -11.26 -33.36
CA ASP A 216 -5.66 -11.48 -34.23
C ASP A 216 -6.75 -10.41 -33.89
N PRO A 217 -6.93 -9.41 -34.75
CA PRO A 217 -7.88 -8.33 -34.46
C PRO A 217 -9.35 -8.77 -34.57
N VAL A 218 -9.63 -9.86 -35.30
CA VAL A 218 -10.98 -10.41 -35.45
C VAL A 218 -11.39 -11.20 -34.23
N ARG A 219 -10.50 -12.06 -33.73
CA ARG A 219 -10.72 -12.87 -32.53
C ARG A 219 -10.34 -12.16 -31.24
N GLN A 220 -9.70 -10.99 -31.33
CA GLN A 220 -9.20 -10.18 -30.22
C GLN A 220 -8.38 -10.99 -29.20
N ARG A 221 -7.50 -11.85 -29.69
CA ARG A 221 -6.59 -12.67 -28.88
C ARG A 221 -5.23 -12.77 -29.54
N CYS A 222 -4.22 -13.20 -28.76
CA CYS A 222 -2.94 -13.57 -29.32
C CYS A 222 -3.15 -14.80 -30.26
N ALA A 223 -2.66 -14.71 -31.49
CA ALA A 223 -2.68 -15.84 -32.39
C ALA A 223 -1.74 -16.93 -31.87
N ALA A 224 -2.20 -18.15 -31.87
CA ALA A 224 -1.32 -19.32 -31.72
C ALA A 224 -0.38 -19.36 -32.94
N VAL A 225 0.92 -19.42 -32.71
CA VAL A 225 1.96 -19.54 -33.75
C VAL A 225 2.29 -21.01 -33.96
#